data_a1bde48b8301d2b4684ab41bdb6eb40d
#
_entry.id   a1bde48b8301d2b4684ab41bdb6eb40d
#
_cell.length_a   1.000
_cell.length_b   1.000
_cell.length_c   1.000
_cell.angle_alpha   90.00
_cell.angle_beta   90.00
_cell.angle_gamma   90.00
#
_symmetry.space_group_name_H-M   'P 1'
#
loop_
_entity.id
_entity.type
_entity.pdbx_description
1 polymer ?
#
loop_
_entity_poly.entity_id
_entity_poly.type
_entity_poly.pdbx_seq_one_letter_code
_entity_poly.pdbx_strand_id
1 'polypeptide(L)'
;MSATATVVVALTLLTSTLGMTAPRRIPGPDSVPVRDSANIVLPQFLGFSGKLRAVQVTPEKIGESPELAAIMDQYKIAQVGIHQVGLVSPSGDSVSLITLIPFAAKSGGSFQGYRIGYWPRERKSMTLYGVPDGFIEVTEGNQDVMLSSRFRVRDFLTKDQSTVWPKYLVVQPTLLDKLELIADELERLGKPSVIKVLSGFRTPAYNARGVCRRCGRAKDSRHMYGDASDIYVDGNGDGRMDDLNGDGKVTVADAKYLAAIADQVEGQHPELTGGIGIYRATGAHGPFVHVDTRGFVARW
;
A
#
# COMPACT_ATOMS: atom_id res chain seq x y z
N MET A 1 5.23 -12.73 30.19
CA MET A 1 6.40 -13.54 29.78
C MET A 1 6.94 -12.91 28.53
N SER A 2 8.12 -12.26 28.63
CA SER A 2 8.74 -11.51 27.54
C SER A 2 9.47 -12.48 26.61
N ALA A 3 9.07 -12.54 25.35
CA ALA A 3 9.78 -13.30 24.33
C ALA A 3 10.87 -12.40 23.73
N THR A 4 12.12 -12.70 24.06
CA THR A 4 13.32 -12.05 23.51
C THR A 4 13.55 -12.60 22.11
N ALA A 5 13.39 -11.78 21.08
CA ALA A 5 13.74 -12.14 19.71
C ALA A 5 15.27 -12.08 19.55
N THR A 6 15.89 -13.21 19.20
CA THR A 6 17.31 -13.29 18.89
C THR A 6 17.52 -12.94 17.42
N VAL A 7 18.19 -11.79 17.18
CA VAL A 7 18.64 -11.40 15.83
C VAL A 7 19.98 -12.08 15.57
N VAL A 8 20.04 -12.96 14.57
CA VAL A 8 21.29 -13.57 14.12
C VAL A 8 21.84 -12.72 12.98
N VAL A 9 22.88 -11.95 13.26
CA VAL A 9 23.67 -11.22 12.26
C VAL A 9 24.87 -12.08 11.90
N ALA A 10 24.89 -12.65 10.70
CA ALA A 10 26.06 -13.35 10.19
C ALA A 10 26.96 -12.35 9.43
N LEU A 11 28.09 -12.00 10.01
CA LEU A 11 29.10 -11.14 9.39
C LEU A 11 30.16 -12.03 8.73
N THR A 12 30.19 -12.07 7.41
CA THR A 12 31.26 -12.76 6.66
C THR A 12 32.19 -11.72 6.04
N LEU A 13 33.43 -11.68 6.50
CA LEU A 13 34.53 -10.89 5.91
C LEU A 13 35.10 -11.64 4.70
N LEU A 14 35.06 -11.05 3.52
CA LEU A 14 35.77 -11.53 2.33
C LEU A 14 36.80 -10.49 1.85
N THR A 15 38.01 -10.97 1.70
CA THR A 15 39.20 -10.24 1.25
C THR A 15 39.16 -9.89 -0.23
N SER A 16 39.56 -8.68 -0.56
CA SER A 16 39.58 -8.08 -1.88
C SER A 16 40.70 -8.61 -2.79
N THR A 17 40.34 -8.92 -4.06
CA THR A 17 41.30 -8.95 -5.17
C THR A 17 40.92 -7.86 -6.18
N LEU A 18 41.91 -7.04 -6.55
CA LEU A 18 41.78 -6.00 -7.58
C LEU A 18 41.64 -6.62 -8.98
N GLY A 19 40.71 -6.16 -9.78
CA GLY A 19 40.56 -6.51 -11.19
C GLY A 19 39.73 -5.49 -11.97
N MET A 20 40.41 -4.79 -12.83
CA MET A 20 40.08 -4.00 -14.05
C MET A 20 38.67 -3.41 -14.24
N THR A 21 38.66 -2.11 -14.42
CA THR A 21 37.52 -1.20 -14.61
C THR A 21 36.87 -1.29 -16.01
N ALA A 22 35.57 -1.55 -16.04
CA ALA A 22 34.68 -1.25 -17.17
C ALA A 22 34.04 0.15 -16.98
N PRO A 23 33.59 0.84 -18.05
CA PRO A 23 33.14 2.24 -17.96
C PRO A 23 31.85 2.37 -17.14
N ARG A 24 31.88 3.29 -16.18
CA ARG A 24 30.76 3.61 -15.29
C ARG A 24 29.57 4.17 -16.08
N ARG A 25 28.43 3.48 -16.03
CA ARG A 25 27.12 4.11 -16.21
C ARG A 25 26.83 4.97 -14.97
N ILE A 26 26.49 6.22 -15.19
CA ILE A 26 26.03 7.13 -14.12
C ILE A 26 24.64 6.62 -13.72
N PRO A 27 24.40 6.22 -12.46
CA PRO A 27 23.08 5.84 -11.99
C PRO A 27 22.17 7.06 -11.97
N GLY A 28 20.90 6.89 -12.36
CA GLY A 28 19.87 7.90 -12.12
C GLY A 28 19.70 8.16 -10.61
N PRO A 29 19.03 9.28 -10.21
CA PRO A 29 18.98 9.75 -8.82
C PRO A 29 18.31 8.80 -7.83
N ASP A 30 17.69 7.70 -8.29
CA ASP A 30 16.90 6.79 -7.47
C ASP A 30 17.52 5.39 -7.26
N SER A 31 18.77 5.16 -7.69
CA SER A 31 19.44 3.87 -7.48
C SER A 31 20.69 3.99 -6.63
N VAL A 32 20.58 3.63 -5.37
CA VAL A 32 21.76 3.34 -4.54
C VAL A 32 22.33 1.99 -5.00
N PRO A 33 23.62 1.88 -5.40
CA PRO A 33 24.17 0.61 -5.86
C PRO A 33 24.16 -0.40 -4.71
N VAL A 34 23.53 -1.54 -4.96
CA VAL A 34 23.57 -2.71 -4.06
C VAL A 34 25.04 -3.16 -3.96
N ARG A 35 25.68 -2.91 -2.82
CA ARG A 35 26.90 -3.62 -2.43
C ARG A 35 26.49 -4.91 -1.75
N ASP A 36 27.23 -5.99 -1.97
CA ASP A 36 27.06 -7.30 -1.33
C ASP A 36 26.72 -7.13 0.15
N SER A 37 25.46 -7.19 0.48
CA SER A 37 24.95 -7.01 1.81
C SER A 37 24.40 -8.34 2.29
N ALA A 38 24.77 -8.72 3.49
CA ALA A 38 24.10 -9.80 4.19
C ALA A 38 22.58 -9.53 4.14
N ASN A 39 21.82 -10.48 3.62
CA ASN A 39 20.36 -10.38 3.53
C ASN A 39 19.80 -10.24 4.96
N ILE A 40 19.31 -9.05 5.29
CA ILE A 40 18.69 -8.79 6.60
C ILE A 40 17.24 -9.23 6.50
N VAL A 41 16.87 -10.25 7.27
CA VAL A 41 15.47 -10.72 7.35
C VAL A 41 14.80 -10.01 8.52
N LEU A 42 13.74 -9.26 8.23
CA LEU A 42 12.96 -8.50 9.21
C LEU A 42 11.49 -8.97 9.22
N PRO A 43 11.18 -10.15 9.81
CA PRO A 43 9.83 -10.72 9.76
C PRO A 43 8.73 -9.79 10.32
N GLN A 44 9.07 -8.97 11.34
CA GLN A 44 8.13 -8.05 11.98
C GLN A 44 7.58 -6.97 11.05
N PHE A 45 8.22 -6.73 9.89
CA PHE A 45 7.77 -5.72 8.94
C PHE A 45 6.91 -6.28 7.79
N LEU A 46 6.67 -7.60 7.79
CA LEU A 46 5.91 -8.25 6.70
C LEU A 46 4.40 -8.24 6.92
N GLY A 47 3.93 -7.59 7.99
CA GLY A 47 2.53 -7.49 8.35
C GLY A 47 1.91 -8.82 8.81
N PHE A 48 0.59 -8.85 8.95
CA PHE A 48 -0.16 -10.03 9.39
C PHE A 48 -0.20 -11.13 8.32
N SER A 49 -0.19 -10.75 7.06
CA SER A 49 -0.16 -11.69 5.92
C SER A 49 1.21 -12.33 5.69
N GLY A 50 2.28 -11.74 6.21
CA GLY A 50 3.65 -12.10 5.87
C GLY A 50 4.05 -11.70 4.45
N LYS A 51 3.22 -10.94 3.74
CA LYS A 51 3.35 -10.67 2.31
C LYS A 51 3.69 -9.23 1.95
N LEU A 52 3.89 -8.35 2.93
CA LEU A 52 4.36 -7.01 2.64
C LEU A 52 5.76 -7.06 2.00
N ARG A 53 5.99 -6.18 1.04
CA ARG A 53 7.25 -6.02 0.30
C ARG A 53 7.80 -4.60 0.42
N ALA A 54 7.21 -3.80 1.30
CA ALA A 54 7.67 -2.47 1.61
C ALA A 54 7.46 -2.14 3.08
N VAL A 55 8.48 -1.58 3.70
CA VAL A 55 8.44 -1.02 5.06
C VAL A 55 8.32 0.49 4.93
N GLN A 56 7.28 1.07 5.52
CA GLN A 56 7.04 2.50 5.49
C GLN A 56 7.42 3.13 6.82
N VAL A 57 8.28 4.15 6.79
CA VAL A 57 8.74 4.86 7.97
C VAL A 57 8.71 6.37 7.75
N THR A 58 8.36 7.14 8.78
CA THR A 58 8.63 8.58 8.80
C THR A 58 10.01 8.82 9.39
N PRO A 59 10.68 9.92 9.03
CA PRO A 59 11.98 10.28 9.62
C PRO A 59 11.95 10.33 11.15
N GLU A 60 10.83 10.75 11.73
CA GLU A 60 10.66 10.85 13.19
C GLU A 60 10.61 9.46 13.86
N LYS A 61 10.04 8.45 13.19
CA LYS A 61 9.87 7.08 13.72
C LYS A 61 11.11 6.19 13.56
N ILE A 62 12.12 6.64 12.83
CA ILE A 62 13.34 5.84 12.60
C ILE A 62 14.04 5.52 13.93
N GLY A 63 14.04 6.45 14.89
CA GLY A 63 14.66 6.26 16.20
C GLY A 63 13.93 5.24 17.12
N GLU A 64 12.72 4.81 16.75
CA GLU A 64 11.93 3.84 17.53
C GLU A 64 12.34 2.38 17.26
N SER A 65 13.06 2.12 16.14
CA SER A 65 13.60 0.80 15.78
C SER A 65 15.09 0.88 15.55
N PRO A 66 15.91 0.32 16.47
CA PRO A 66 17.36 0.24 16.32
C PRO A 66 17.79 -0.43 15.01
N GLU A 67 17.04 -1.43 14.55
CA GLU A 67 17.31 -2.17 13.31
C GLU A 67 17.12 -1.26 12.08
N LEU A 68 16.03 -0.49 12.04
CA LEU A 68 15.79 0.47 10.96
C LEU A 68 16.82 1.61 11.00
N ALA A 69 17.17 2.11 12.18
CA ALA A 69 18.20 3.12 12.33
C ALA A 69 19.56 2.63 11.80
N ALA A 70 19.93 1.38 12.11
CA ALA A 70 21.16 0.77 11.59
C ALA A 70 21.14 0.63 10.06
N ILE A 71 20.00 0.24 9.47
CA ILE A 71 19.84 0.16 8.02
C ILE A 71 19.97 1.54 7.39
N MET A 72 19.28 2.55 7.93
CA MET A 72 19.36 3.92 7.44
C MET A 72 20.79 4.45 7.44
N ASP A 73 21.56 4.20 8.52
CA ASP A 73 22.97 4.61 8.63
C ASP A 73 23.85 3.83 7.65
N GLN A 74 23.73 2.51 7.61
CA GLN A 74 24.49 1.63 6.71
C GLN A 74 24.35 2.04 5.25
N TYR A 75 23.13 2.34 4.80
CA TYR A 75 22.84 2.68 3.41
C TYR A 75 22.84 4.19 3.14
N LYS A 76 23.18 5.02 4.15
CA LYS A 76 23.21 6.48 4.03
C LYS A 76 21.89 7.06 3.52
N ILE A 77 20.76 6.50 3.99
CA ILE A 77 19.43 6.94 3.57
C ILE A 77 19.05 8.20 4.36
N ALA A 78 19.31 9.35 3.78
CA ALA A 78 18.97 10.65 4.37
C ALA A 78 17.79 11.33 3.65
N GLN A 79 17.25 10.73 2.59
CA GLN A 79 16.24 11.34 1.74
C GLN A 79 14.92 10.57 1.81
N VAL A 80 13.83 11.27 1.54
CA VAL A 80 12.53 10.64 1.28
C VAL A 80 12.57 9.85 -0.02
N GLY A 81 11.76 8.80 -0.13
CA GLY A 81 11.69 8.00 -1.34
C GLY A 81 11.58 6.50 -1.09
N ILE A 82 11.71 5.73 -2.15
CA ILE A 82 11.69 4.26 -2.13
C ILE A 82 13.10 3.74 -2.37
N HIS A 83 13.61 2.97 -1.41
CA HIS A 83 14.99 2.50 -1.39
C HIS A 83 15.07 0.97 -1.41
N GLN A 84 15.90 0.44 -2.30
CA GLN A 84 16.28 -0.98 -2.34
C GLN A 84 17.51 -1.18 -1.45
N VAL A 85 17.34 -1.75 -0.28
CA VAL A 85 18.36 -1.80 0.78
C VAL A 85 18.77 -3.23 1.16
N GLY A 86 18.62 -4.17 0.26
CA GLY A 86 18.99 -5.57 0.52
C GLY A 86 18.18 -6.25 1.63
N LEU A 87 17.03 -5.68 2.02
CA LEU A 87 16.09 -6.36 2.89
C LEU A 87 15.43 -7.49 2.12
N VAL A 88 15.25 -8.63 2.78
CA VAL A 88 14.53 -9.78 2.20
C VAL A 88 13.48 -10.31 3.15
N SER A 89 12.41 -10.86 2.59
CA SER A 89 11.42 -11.64 3.34
C SER A 89 11.98 -13.03 3.69
N PRO A 90 11.35 -13.78 4.60
CA PRO A 90 11.70 -15.17 4.86
C PRO A 90 11.65 -16.07 3.61
N SER A 91 10.84 -15.71 2.60
CA SER A 91 10.77 -16.39 1.30
C SER A 91 11.87 -15.95 0.33
N GLY A 92 12.74 -15.00 0.71
CA GLY A 92 13.83 -14.50 -0.14
C GLY A 92 13.44 -13.38 -1.09
N ASP A 93 12.22 -12.87 -1.01
CA ASP A 93 11.78 -11.76 -1.85
C ASP A 93 12.35 -10.43 -1.36
N SER A 94 12.72 -9.54 -2.28
CA SER A 94 13.17 -8.18 -1.94
C SER A 94 12.08 -7.39 -1.22
N VAL A 95 12.49 -6.68 -0.16
CA VAL A 95 11.65 -5.74 0.58
C VAL A 95 12.25 -4.35 0.47
N SER A 96 11.46 -3.38 0.03
CA SER A 96 11.88 -1.99 -0.10
C SER A 96 11.71 -1.23 1.21
N LEU A 97 12.59 -0.28 1.50
CA LEU A 97 12.39 0.71 2.55
C LEU A 97 11.81 1.98 1.92
N ILE A 98 10.68 2.44 2.43
CA ILE A 98 10.01 3.66 2.00
C ILE A 98 10.12 4.70 3.10
N THR A 99 10.86 5.77 2.86
CA THR A 99 10.90 6.93 3.74
C THR A 99 9.84 7.92 3.30
N LEU A 100 8.86 8.16 4.17
CA LEU A 100 7.73 9.02 3.87
C LEU A 100 8.14 10.50 3.94
N ILE A 101 7.54 11.32 3.08
CA ILE A 101 7.51 12.77 3.29
C ILE A 101 6.56 13.03 4.46
N PRO A 102 7.01 13.64 5.57
CA PRO A 102 6.14 13.92 6.69
C PRO A 102 4.94 14.77 6.29
N PHE A 103 3.78 14.50 6.88
CA PHE A 103 2.56 15.29 6.60
C PHE A 103 2.78 16.79 6.83
N ALA A 104 3.57 17.15 7.84
CA ALA A 104 3.90 18.54 8.17
C ALA A 104 4.64 19.30 7.06
N ALA A 105 5.29 18.58 6.12
CA ALA A 105 5.93 19.19 4.95
C ALA A 105 4.92 19.72 3.91
N LYS A 106 3.64 19.29 4.01
CA LYS A 106 2.56 19.78 3.14
C LYS A 106 2.20 21.22 3.50
N SER A 107 2.35 22.14 2.54
CA SER A 107 1.92 23.53 2.66
C SER A 107 0.75 23.78 1.72
N GLY A 108 -0.38 24.21 2.29
CA GLY A 108 -1.58 24.50 1.49
C GLY A 108 -2.23 23.26 0.85
N GLY A 109 -2.90 23.44 -0.28
CA GLY A 109 -3.66 22.41 -0.99
C GLY A 109 -2.87 21.66 -2.07
N SER A 110 -1.58 21.96 -2.24
CA SER A 110 -0.71 21.35 -3.24
C SER A 110 0.64 21.02 -2.64
N PHE A 111 1.34 20.05 -3.24
CA PHE A 111 2.71 19.71 -2.92
C PHE A 111 3.48 19.55 -4.23
N GLN A 112 4.54 20.35 -4.44
CA GLN A 112 5.36 20.36 -5.66
C GLN A 112 4.53 20.34 -6.97
N GLY A 113 3.47 21.12 -7.03
CA GLY A 113 2.59 21.18 -8.19
C GLY A 113 1.48 20.11 -8.24
N TYR A 114 1.58 19.04 -7.45
CA TYR A 114 0.54 18.03 -7.33
C TYR A 114 -0.56 18.51 -6.38
N ARG A 115 -1.81 18.54 -6.86
CA ARG A 115 -2.95 18.99 -6.07
C ARG A 115 -3.44 17.90 -5.14
N ILE A 116 -3.25 18.09 -3.83
CA ILE A 116 -3.67 17.17 -2.79
C ILE A 116 -5.01 17.59 -2.17
N GLY A 117 -5.19 18.88 -1.84
CA GLY A 117 -6.35 19.39 -1.12
C GLY A 117 -6.14 19.35 0.40
N TYR A 118 -7.24 19.36 1.15
CA TYR A 118 -7.23 19.47 2.60
C TYR A 118 -8.08 18.36 3.23
N TRP A 119 -7.54 17.70 4.24
CA TRP A 119 -8.29 16.78 5.09
C TRP A 119 -9.28 17.54 5.98
N PRO A 120 -10.36 16.90 6.43
CA PRO A 120 -11.34 17.56 7.31
C PRO A 120 -10.70 18.17 8.56
N ARG A 121 -9.72 17.50 9.18
CA ARG A 121 -9.01 17.99 10.36
C ARG A 121 -8.22 19.28 10.12
N GLU A 122 -7.59 19.44 8.98
CA GLU A 122 -6.89 20.68 8.61
C GLU A 122 -7.85 21.89 8.54
N ARG A 123 -9.11 21.62 8.17
CA ARG A 123 -10.18 22.63 8.10
C ARG A 123 -11.00 22.75 9.38
N LYS A 124 -10.52 22.16 10.48
CA LYS A 124 -11.22 22.12 11.77
C LYS A 124 -12.66 21.56 11.66
N SER A 125 -12.93 20.74 10.64
CA SER A 125 -14.20 20.05 10.49
C SER A 125 -14.28 18.89 11.47
N MET A 126 -15.48 18.57 11.95
CA MET A 126 -15.69 17.39 12.79
C MET A 126 -15.30 16.14 12.01
N THR A 127 -14.36 15.38 12.56
CA THR A 127 -13.91 14.09 12.05
C THR A 127 -13.36 13.24 13.20
N LEU A 128 -13.58 11.94 13.12
CA LEU A 128 -12.99 10.96 14.04
C LEU A 128 -11.55 10.60 13.66
N TYR A 129 -11.11 11.00 12.46
CA TYR A 129 -9.86 10.57 11.88
C TYR A 129 -8.76 11.62 12.01
N GLY A 130 -7.52 11.15 12.20
CA GLY A 130 -6.32 11.96 12.12
C GLY A 130 -6.03 12.41 10.68
N VAL A 131 -4.87 13.02 10.48
CA VAL A 131 -4.27 13.17 9.16
C VAL A 131 -3.31 11.99 8.94
N PRO A 132 -2.93 11.66 7.69
CA PRO A 132 -1.88 10.67 7.43
C PRO A 132 -0.54 11.07 8.08
N ASP A 133 0.28 10.10 8.43
CA ASP A 133 1.63 10.34 8.96
C ASP A 133 2.53 11.04 7.92
N GLY A 134 2.37 10.67 6.64
CA GLY A 134 3.14 11.21 5.54
C GLY A 134 2.71 10.67 4.18
N PHE A 135 3.53 10.93 3.18
CA PHE A 135 3.28 10.56 1.79
C PHE A 135 4.43 9.75 1.21
N ILE A 136 4.10 8.74 0.44
CA ILE A 136 5.04 8.10 -0.47
C ILE A 136 5.19 9.02 -1.69
N GLU A 137 6.41 9.43 -2.02
CA GLU A 137 6.71 10.11 -3.28
C GLU A 137 6.80 9.09 -4.41
N VAL A 138 5.95 9.26 -5.41
CA VAL A 138 5.85 8.35 -6.54
C VAL A 138 6.26 9.05 -7.82
N THR A 139 7.32 8.54 -8.44
CA THR A 139 7.82 8.96 -9.74
C THR A 139 7.41 7.97 -10.84
N GLU A 140 7.62 8.31 -12.10
CA GLU A 140 7.45 7.35 -13.19
C GLU A 140 8.36 6.12 -13.04
N GLY A 141 9.55 6.30 -12.44
CA GLY A 141 10.54 5.22 -12.27
C GLY A 141 10.24 4.27 -11.13
N ASN A 142 9.51 4.69 -10.08
CA ASN A 142 9.29 3.85 -8.90
C ASN A 142 7.83 3.36 -8.72
N GLN A 143 6.92 3.72 -9.62
CA GLN A 143 5.49 3.34 -9.53
C GLN A 143 5.24 1.83 -9.58
N ASP A 144 6.20 1.05 -10.11
CA ASP A 144 6.11 -0.40 -10.24
C ASP A 144 6.69 -1.17 -9.05
N VAL A 145 7.19 -0.49 -8.03
CA VAL A 145 7.68 -1.11 -6.81
C VAL A 145 6.54 -1.86 -6.11
N MET A 146 6.84 -3.09 -5.66
CA MET A 146 5.89 -3.92 -4.94
C MET A 146 5.71 -3.40 -3.51
N LEU A 147 4.47 -3.16 -3.13
CA LEU A 147 4.07 -2.87 -1.75
C LEU A 147 3.78 -4.16 -0.98
N SER A 148 3.26 -5.16 -1.68
CA SER A 148 3.03 -6.51 -1.16
C SER A 148 3.23 -7.53 -2.29
N SER A 149 3.00 -8.81 -2.04
CA SER A 149 3.23 -9.88 -3.04
C SER A 149 2.42 -9.71 -4.32
N ARG A 150 1.25 -9.08 -4.25
CA ARG A 150 0.33 -8.91 -5.38
C ARG A 150 0.13 -7.46 -5.83
N PHE A 151 0.48 -6.48 -4.98
CA PHE A 151 0.12 -5.07 -5.21
C PHE A 151 1.34 -4.18 -5.36
N ARG A 152 1.26 -3.25 -6.31
CA ARG A 152 2.28 -2.24 -6.62
C ARG A 152 1.83 -0.86 -6.18
N VAL A 153 2.77 0.05 -6.07
CA VAL A 153 2.53 1.47 -5.78
C VAL A 153 1.47 2.06 -6.72
N ARG A 154 1.58 1.82 -8.03
CA ARG A 154 0.67 2.37 -9.04
C ARG A 154 -0.79 1.93 -8.89
N ASP A 155 -1.05 0.78 -8.29
CA ASP A 155 -2.41 0.25 -8.14
C ASP A 155 -3.27 1.13 -7.24
N PHE A 156 -2.65 1.88 -6.33
CA PHE A 156 -3.33 2.74 -5.38
C PHE A 156 -3.32 4.23 -5.72
N LEU A 157 -2.69 4.64 -6.82
CA LEU A 157 -2.60 6.06 -7.20
C LEU A 157 -3.97 6.67 -7.46
N THR A 158 -4.13 7.94 -7.05
CA THR A 158 -5.32 8.73 -7.42
C THR A 158 -5.41 8.86 -8.93
N LYS A 159 -6.60 8.63 -9.50
CA LYS A 159 -6.84 8.56 -10.96
C LYS A 159 -6.91 9.92 -11.67
N ASP A 160 -6.65 11.03 -10.99
CA ASP A 160 -6.53 12.34 -11.63
C ASP A 160 -5.07 12.77 -11.79
N GLN A 161 -4.85 13.88 -12.48
CA GLN A 161 -3.52 14.45 -12.69
C GLN A 161 -2.53 13.44 -13.32
N SER A 162 -2.99 12.74 -14.36
CA SER A 162 -2.23 11.65 -14.99
C SER A 162 -0.84 12.05 -15.45
N THR A 163 -0.65 13.31 -15.89
CA THR A 163 0.60 13.86 -16.43
C THR A 163 1.44 14.62 -15.41
N VAL A 164 0.98 14.75 -14.14
CA VAL A 164 1.70 15.47 -13.09
C VAL A 164 2.56 14.49 -12.30
N TRP A 165 3.85 14.74 -12.24
CA TRP A 165 4.84 14.00 -11.48
C TRP A 165 5.75 14.95 -10.68
N PRO A 166 6.24 14.56 -9.49
CA PRO A 166 5.88 13.34 -8.76
C PRO A 166 4.43 13.36 -8.28
N LYS A 167 3.87 12.17 -8.01
CA LYS A 167 2.58 11.98 -7.32
C LYS A 167 2.82 11.66 -5.86
N TYR A 168 1.80 11.86 -5.04
CA TYR A 168 1.88 11.59 -3.60
C TYR A 168 0.78 10.63 -3.21
N LEU A 169 1.18 9.51 -2.60
CA LEU A 169 0.34 8.39 -2.23
C LEU A 169 0.30 8.23 -0.71
N VAL A 170 -0.87 7.92 -0.18
CA VAL A 170 -1.03 7.34 1.15
C VAL A 170 -1.61 5.94 0.98
N VAL A 171 -0.97 4.94 1.55
CA VAL A 171 -1.49 3.56 1.64
C VAL A 171 -1.04 2.94 2.95
N GLN A 172 -1.99 2.39 3.71
CA GLN A 172 -1.71 1.78 5.00
C GLN A 172 -1.29 0.32 4.81
N PRO A 173 -0.25 -0.16 5.52
CA PRO A 173 0.14 -1.57 5.49
C PRO A 173 -1.00 -2.53 5.85
N THR A 174 -1.86 -2.17 6.81
CA THR A 174 -3.02 -2.96 7.21
C THR A 174 -4.03 -3.18 6.08
N LEU A 175 -4.20 -2.20 5.18
CA LEU A 175 -5.02 -2.38 3.98
C LEU A 175 -4.41 -3.43 3.05
N LEU A 176 -3.10 -3.35 2.82
CA LEU A 176 -2.38 -4.32 1.98
C LEU A 176 -2.50 -5.74 2.56
N ASP A 177 -2.32 -5.90 3.88
CA ASP A 177 -2.51 -7.17 4.57
C ASP A 177 -3.92 -7.74 4.35
N LYS A 178 -4.94 -6.91 4.52
CA LYS A 178 -6.33 -7.31 4.30
C LYS A 178 -6.56 -7.79 2.87
N LEU A 179 -6.04 -7.07 1.87
CA LEU A 179 -6.17 -7.45 0.46
C LEU A 179 -5.43 -8.75 0.13
N GLU A 180 -4.23 -8.95 0.68
CA GLU A 180 -3.48 -10.20 0.52
C GLU A 180 -4.21 -11.40 1.14
N LEU A 181 -4.75 -11.24 2.34
CA LEU A 181 -5.50 -12.30 3.02
C LEU A 181 -6.83 -12.63 2.31
N ILE A 182 -7.52 -11.63 1.75
CA ILE A 182 -8.71 -11.87 0.91
C ILE A 182 -8.32 -12.68 -0.34
N ALA A 183 -7.20 -12.35 -0.99
CA ALA A 183 -6.72 -13.09 -2.14
C ALA A 183 -6.34 -14.53 -1.78
N ASP A 184 -5.69 -14.75 -0.64
CA ASP A 184 -5.34 -16.08 -0.15
C ASP A 184 -6.57 -16.94 0.16
N GLU A 185 -7.58 -16.34 0.75
CA GLU A 185 -8.82 -17.05 1.06
C GLU A 185 -9.57 -17.45 -0.22
N LEU A 186 -9.62 -16.57 -1.23
CA LEU A 186 -10.14 -16.90 -2.56
C LEU A 186 -9.37 -18.08 -3.18
N GLU A 187 -8.05 -18.04 -3.13
CA GLU A 187 -7.18 -19.10 -3.65
C GLU A 187 -7.39 -20.41 -2.92
N ARG A 188 -7.49 -20.40 -1.59
CA ARG A 188 -7.80 -21.56 -0.76
C ARG A 188 -9.14 -22.20 -1.12
N LEU A 189 -10.11 -21.40 -1.55
CA LEU A 189 -11.44 -21.85 -1.99
C LEU A 189 -11.47 -22.28 -3.48
N GLY A 190 -10.32 -22.27 -4.17
CA GLY A 190 -10.23 -22.61 -5.59
C GLY A 190 -10.92 -21.59 -6.51
N LYS A 191 -11.06 -20.33 -6.05
CA LYS A 191 -11.64 -19.23 -6.83
C LYS A 191 -10.55 -18.40 -7.50
N PRO A 192 -10.87 -17.65 -8.57
CA PRO A 192 -9.97 -16.61 -9.07
C PRO A 192 -9.57 -15.68 -7.92
N SER A 193 -8.26 -15.39 -7.79
CA SER A 193 -7.69 -14.63 -6.67
C SER A 193 -6.97 -13.35 -7.09
N VAL A 194 -7.04 -12.99 -8.38
CA VAL A 194 -6.42 -11.77 -8.92
C VAL A 194 -7.30 -10.56 -8.58
N ILE A 195 -7.01 -9.95 -7.45
CA ILE A 195 -7.71 -8.74 -7.01
C ILE A 195 -7.19 -7.53 -7.81
N LYS A 196 -8.12 -6.76 -8.36
CA LYS A 196 -7.86 -5.46 -9.00
C LYS A 196 -8.37 -4.33 -8.14
N VAL A 197 -7.58 -3.27 -8.05
CA VAL A 197 -7.95 -2.03 -7.37
C VAL A 197 -8.68 -1.11 -8.35
N LEU A 198 -9.99 -1.01 -8.20
CA LEU A 198 -10.81 -0.06 -8.96
C LEU A 198 -10.50 1.38 -8.49
N SER A 199 -10.31 1.60 -7.20
CA SER A 199 -9.95 2.88 -6.60
C SER A 199 -9.22 2.64 -5.28
N GLY A 200 -7.98 3.07 -5.18
CA GLY A 200 -7.19 3.11 -3.95
C GLY A 200 -7.25 4.48 -3.28
N PHE A 201 -6.08 5.10 -3.07
CA PHE A 201 -5.99 6.43 -2.48
C PHE A 201 -6.71 7.50 -3.32
N ARG A 202 -7.41 8.39 -2.64
CA ARG A 202 -8.03 9.58 -3.24
C ARG A 202 -7.51 10.81 -2.53
N THR A 203 -6.82 11.70 -3.22
CA THR A 203 -6.51 13.00 -2.63
C THR A 203 -7.82 13.68 -2.18
N PRO A 204 -7.82 14.45 -1.08
CA PRO A 204 -9.01 15.22 -0.67
C PRO A 204 -9.58 16.09 -1.80
N ALA A 205 -8.71 16.67 -2.64
CA ALA A 205 -9.13 17.46 -3.80
C ALA A 205 -9.88 16.61 -4.84
N TYR A 206 -9.42 15.38 -5.11
CA TYR A 206 -10.11 14.47 -6.02
C TYR A 206 -11.39 13.91 -5.40
N ASN A 207 -11.36 13.57 -4.12
CA ASN A 207 -12.56 13.10 -3.42
C ASN A 207 -13.69 14.13 -3.48
N ALA A 208 -13.38 15.40 -3.23
CA ALA A 208 -14.34 16.48 -3.20
C ALA A 208 -15.16 16.63 -4.52
N ARG A 209 -14.58 16.26 -5.67
CA ARG A 209 -15.29 16.30 -6.97
C ARG A 209 -16.45 15.31 -7.07
N GLY A 210 -16.42 14.24 -6.28
CA GLY A 210 -17.46 13.22 -6.24
C GLY A 210 -18.36 13.30 -5.01
N VAL A 211 -18.27 14.37 -4.21
CA VAL A 211 -19.12 14.62 -3.05
C VAL A 211 -20.30 15.49 -3.47
N CYS A 212 -21.43 14.88 -3.70
CA CYS A 212 -22.69 15.57 -3.93
C CYS A 212 -23.85 14.68 -3.45
N ARG A 213 -25.08 15.24 -3.40
CA ARG A 213 -26.28 14.53 -2.91
C ARG A 213 -26.55 13.19 -3.64
N ARG A 214 -26.07 13.03 -4.88
CA ARG A 214 -26.29 11.84 -5.73
C ARG A 214 -25.00 11.20 -6.26
N CYS A 215 -23.81 11.64 -5.78
CA CYS A 215 -22.53 11.21 -6.35
C CYS A 215 -21.87 10.01 -5.65
N GLY A 216 -22.39 9.55 -4.52
CA GLY A 216 -21.94 8.32 -3.85
C GLY A 216 -20.63 8.40 -3.06
N ARG A 217 -19.85 9.52 -3.11
CA ARG A 217 -18.63 9.67 -2.29
C ARG A 217 -18.96 10.32 -0.96
N ALA A 218 -18.47 9.71 0.13
CA ALA A 218 -18.52 10.31 1.45
C ALA A 218 -17.61 11.55 1.51
N LYS A 219 -18.04 12.60 2.25
CA LYS A 219 -17.24 13.80 2.48
C LYS A 219 -15.95 13.48 3.22
N ASP A 220 -16.04 12.62 4.22
CA ASP A 220 -14.91 12.09 5.00
C ASP A 220 -14.67 10.62 4.63
N SER A 221 -14.15 10.44 3.42
CA SER A 221 -13.94 9.11 2.82
C SER A 221 -12.65 8.46 3.30
N ARG A 222 -12.70 7.17 3.65
CA ARG A 222 -11.52 6.40 4.08
C ARG A 222 -10.43 6.32 3.00
N HIS A 223 -10.78 6.39 1.74
CA HIS A 223 -9.80 6.48 0.66
C HIS A 223 -8.80 7.65 0.80
N MET A 224 -9.19 8.73 1.50
CA MET A 224 -8.28 9.87 1.74
C MET A 224 -7.21 9.57 2.79
N TYR A 225 -7.37 8.50 3.56
CA TYR A 225 -6.46 8.10 4.62
C TYR A 225 -5.58 6.90 4.23
N GLY A 226 -5.78 6.38 3.00
CA GLY A 226 -5.00 5.28 2.44
C GLY A 226 -5.29 3.91 3.03
N ASP A 227 -6.34 3.79 3.81
CA ASP A 227 -6.76 2.55 4.46
C ASP A 227 -8.03 1.95 3.85
N ALA A 228 -8.41 2.39 2.64
CA ALA A 228 -9.55 1.88 1.90
C ALA A 228 -9.25 1.62 0.43
N SER A 229 -9.91 0.61 -0.11
CA SER A 229 -9.86 0.27 -1.53
C SER A 229 -11.22 -0.22 -2.02
N ASP A 230 -11.59 0.21 -3.23
CA ASP A 230 -12.67 -0.40 -4.01
C ASP A 230 -12.03 -1.50 -4.88
N ILE A 231 -12.49 -2.75 -4.74
CA ILE A 231 -11.86 -3.93 -5.35
C ILE A 231 -12.85 -4.80 -6.10
N TYR A 232 -12.33 -5.52 -7.08
CA TYR A 232 -13.01 -6.62 -7.77
C TYR A 232 -12.00 -7.71 -8.12
N VAL A 233 -12.47 -8.90 -8.47
CA VAL A 233 -11.63 -10.02 -8.90
C VAL A 233 -11.67 -10.12 -10.41
N ASP A 234 -10.51 -10.27 -11.04
CA ASP A 234 -10.35 -10.37 -12.50
C ASP A 234 -9.20 -11.33 -12.79
N GLY A 235 -9.51 -12.61 -12.73
CA GLY A 235 -8.55 -13.70 -13.01
C GLY A 235 -8.31 -13.93 -14.49
N ASN A 236 -9.29 -13.60 -15.33
CA ASN A 236 -9.20 -13.77 -16.78
C ASN A 236 -8.59 -12.55 -17.51
N GLY A 237 -8.43 -11.39 -16.82
CA GLY A 237 -7.80 -10.18 -17.34
C GLY A 237 -8.67 -9.35 -18.29
N ASP A 238 -9.99 -9.52 -18.25
CA ASP A 238 -10.92 -8.77 -19.12
C ASP A 238 -11.34 -7.40 -18.57
N GLY A 239 -10.85 -7.03 -17.38
CA GLY A 239 -11.13 -5.75 -16.72
C GLY A 239 -12.49 -5.70 -16.01
N ARG A 240 -13.11 -6.85 -15.77
CA ARG A 240 -14.42 -6.98 -15.12
C ARG A 240 -14.34 -7.92 -13.92
N MET A 241 -15.36 -7.85 -13.07
CA MET A 241 -15.55 -8.83 -12.01
C MET A 241 -15.79 -10.22 -12.61
N ASP A 242 -15.14 -11.25 -12.08
CA ASP A 242 -15.39 -12.64 -12.41
C ASP A 242 -16.71 -13.16 -11.77
N ASP A 243 -17.25 -14.24 -12.34
CA ASP A 243 -18.33 -15.02 -11.74
C ASP A 243 -17.78 -15.83 -10.55
N LEU A 244 -17.83 -15.23 -9.36
CA LEU A 244 -17.29 -15.84 -8.16
C LEU A 244 -18.23 -16.87 -7.52
N ASN A 245 -19.54 -16.67 -7.68
CA ASN A 245 -20.55 -17.59 -7.13
C ASN A 245 -20.84 -18.80 -8.02
N GLY A 246 -20.41 -18.77 -9.30
CA GLY A 246 -20.52 -19.88 -10.25
C GLY A 246 -21.93 -20.03 -10.86
N ASP A 247 -22.73 -18.95 -10.91
CA ASP A 247 -24.08 -18.99 -11.47
C ASP A 247 -24.12 -18.67 -12.98
N GLY A 248 -22.98 -18.46 -13.62
CA GLY A 248 -22.82 -18.14 -15.04
C GLY A 248 -23.08 -16.68 -15.38
N LYS A 249 -23.17 -15.78 -14.40
CA LYS A 249 -23.45 -14.36 -14.58
C LYS A 249 -22.59 -13.50 -13.69
N VAL A 250 -22.16 -12.35 -14.21
CA VAL A 250 -21.44 -11.35 -13.41
C VAL A 250 -22.42 -10.30 -12.92
N THR A 251 -22.73 -10.33 -11.64
CA THR A 251 -23.76 -9.49 -11.00
C THR A 251 -23.32 -8.97 -9.62
N VAL A 252 -24.19 -8.28 -8.92
CA VAL A 252 -23.96 -7.92 -7.52
C VAL A 252 -23.85 -9.15 -6.59
N ALA A 253 -24.27 -10.34 -7.03
CA ALA A 253 -24.11 -11.56 -6.24
C ALA A 253 -22.64 -11.93 -6.08
N ASP A 254 -21.79 -11.67 -7.09
CA ASP A 254 -20.34 -11.89 -7.02
C ASP A 254 -19.68 -10.89 -6.09
N ALA A 255 -20.11 -9.63 -6.11
CA ALA A 255 -19.65 -8.65 -5.13
C ALA A 255 -20.07 -9.05 -3.68
N LYS A 256 -21.26 -9.62 -3.50
CA LYS A 256 -21.66 -10.17 -2.19
C LYS A 256 -20.81 -11.35 -1.78
N TYR A 257 -20.43 -12.22 -2.72
CA TYR A 257 -19.51 -13.32 -2.45
C TYR A 257 -18.15 -12.80 -1.97
N LEU A 258 -17.55 -11.85 -2.71
CA LEU A 258 -16.28 -11.23 -2.32
C LEU A 258 -16.37 -10.50 -0.97
N ALA A 259 -17.50 -9.82 -0.70
CA ALA A 259 -17.73 -9.16 0.58
C ALA A 259 -17.81 -10.17 1.75
N ALA A 260 -18.40 -11.34 1.53
CA ALA A 260 -18.44 -12.40 2.54
C ALA A 260 -17.04 -12.96 2.84
N ILE A 261 -16.17 -13.08 1.82
CA ILE A 261 -14.76 -13.45 2.02
C ILE A 261 -14.02 -12.37 2.84
N ALA A 262 -14.24 -11.09 2.53
CA ALA A 262 -13.64 -10.00 3.31
C ALA A 262 -14.13 -9.99 4.77
N ASP A 263 -15.40 -10.30 5.02
CA ASP A 263 -15.97 -10.40 6.35
C ASP A 263 -15.40 -11.59 7.13
N GLN A 264 -15.20 -12.72 6.46
CA GLN A 264 -14.53 -13.90 7.05
C GLN A 264 -13.08 -13.58 7.44
N VAL A 265 -12.33 -12.86 6.59
CA VAL A 265 -10.96 -12.41 6.89
C VAL A 265 -10.95 -11.50 8.12
N GLU A 266 -11.88 -10.54 8.25
CA GLU A 266 -12.01 -9.73 9.47
C GLU A 266 -12.32 -10.55 10.71
N GLY A 267 -13.13 -11.60 10.60
CA GLY A 267 -13.41 -12.50 11.69
C GLY A 267 -12.20 -13.30 12.19
N GLN A 268 -11.26 -13.60 11.28
CA GLN A 268 -10.00 -14.29 11.59
C GLN A 268 -8.91 -13.32 12.05
N HIS A 269 -8.97 -12.06 11.59
CA HIS A 269 -8.00 -10.99 11.83
C HIS A 269 -8.71 -9.72 12.34
N PRO A 270 -9.13 -9.68 13.63
CA PRO A 270 -9.86 -8.54 14.20
C PRO A 270 -9.12 -7.19 14.08
N GLU A 271 -7.78 -7.22 14.03
CA GLU A 271 -6.91 -6.05 13.80
C GLU A 271 -7.11 -5.38 12.42
N LEU A 272 -7.72 -6.11 11.47
CA LEU A 272 -8.05 -5.61 10.14
C LEU A 272 -9.52 -5.20 9.99
N THR A 273 -10.25 -5.15 11.10
CA THR A 273 -11.67 -4.78 11.10
C THR A 273 -11.91 -3.42 10.48
N GLY A 274 -12.95 -3.35 9.63
CA GLY A 274 -13.29 -2.10 8.98
C GLY A 274 -14.64 -2.07 8.28
N GLY A 275 -14.72 -1.24 7.26
CA GLY A 275 -15.89 -1.11 6.40
C GLY A 275 -15.88 -2.14 5.27
N ILE A 276 -17.05 -2.71 4.97
CA ILE A 276 -17.31 -3.49 3.76
C ILE A 276 -18.59 -2.98 3.13
N GLY A 277 -18.47 -2.45 1.91
CA GLY A 277 -19.58 -1.91 1.12
C GLY A 277 -19.76 -2.67 -0.19
N ILE A 278 -21.00 -2.96 -0.57
CA ILE A 278 -21.33 -3.75 -1.77
C ILE A 278 -21.96 -2.82 -2.82
N TYR A 279 -21.36 -2.78 -3.99
CA TYR A 279 -21.78 -1.89 -5.06
C TYR A 279 -22.22 -2.67 -6.31
N ARG A 280 -23.35 -2.24 -6.88
CA ARG A 280 -23.87 -2.77 -8.15
C ARG A 280 -23.13 -2.17 -9.33
N ALA A 281 -23.18 -2.88 -10.45
CA ALA A 281 -22.73 -2.32 -11.73
C ALA A 281 -23.49 -1.04 -12.09
N THR A 282 -22.78 -0.13 -12.74
CA THR A 282 -23.31 1.09 -13.36
C THR A 282 -22.78 1.20 -14.81
N GLY A 283 -23.12 2.26 -15.52
CA GLY A 283 -22.51 2.51 -16.83
C GLY A 283 -21.00 2.78 -16.80
N ALA A 284 -20.45 3.08 -15.62
CA ALA A 284 -19.04 3.44 -15.46
C ALA A 284 -18.17 2.27 -14.93
N HIS A 285 -18.75 1.27 -14.29
CA HIS A 285 -18.01 0.14 -13.68
C HIS A 285 -18.92 -1.07 -13.49
N GLY A 286 -18.33 -2.26 -13.43
CA GLY A 286 -18.98 -3.50 -12.97
C GLY A 286 -19.30 -3.48 -11.47
N PRO A 287 -19.82 -4.58 -10.90
CA PRO A 287 -19.99 -4.71 -9.48
C PRO A 287 -18.61 -4.69 -8.81
N PHE A 288 -18.53 -4.16 -7.57
CA PHE A 288 -17.30 -4.14 -6.80
C PHE A 288 -17.57 -4.10 -5.28
N VAL A 289 -16.54 -4.29 -4.49
CA VAL A 289 -16.60 -4.21 -3.04
C VAL A 289 -15.67 -3.11 -2.55
N HIS A 290 -16.17 -2.26 -1.66
CA HIS A 290 -15.33 -1.39 -0.84
C HIS A 290 -14.86 -2.19 0.38
N VAL A 291 -13.57 -2.10 0.70
CA VAL A 291 -13.00 -2.61 1.94
C VAL A 291 -12.13 -1.53 2.58
N ASP A 292 -12.11 -1.46 3.90
CA ASP A 292 -11.20 -0.59 4.65
C ASP A 292 -10.78 -1.19 5.99
N THR A 293 -9.85 -0.54 6.69
CA THR A 293 -9.30 -0.97 7.98
C THR A 293 -9.47 0.13 9.04
N ARG A 294 -10.65 0.75 9.11
CA ARG A 294 -10.97 1.87 10.02
C ARG A 294 -11.00 1.52 11.51
N GLY A 295 -10.89 0.24 11.89
CA GLY A 295 -10.86 -0.23 13.27
C GLY A 295 -12.23 -0.51 13.91
N PHE A 296 -13.33 -0.37 13.18
CA PHE A 296 -14.67 -0.75 13.63
C PHE A 296 -15.56 -1.19 12.46
N VAL A 297 -16.49 -2.09 12.76
CA VAL A 297 -17.38 -2.69 11.74
C VAL A 297 -18.32 -1.64 11.13
N ALA A 298 -18.37 -1.58 9.81
CA ALA A 298 -19.38 -0.86 9.03
C ALA A 298 -19.76 -1.69 7.80
N ARG A 299 -21.06 -1.84 7.54
CA ARG A 299 -21.60 -2.63 6.42
C ARG A 299 -22.67 -1.85 5.68
N TRP A 300 -22.64 -1.82 4.32
CA TRP A 300 -23.64 -1.13 3.50
C TRP A 300 -23.77 -1.69 2.09
#